data_bddfddc916d65f90dfb8dbb72a50c6ee
#
_entry.id   bddfddc916d65f90dfb8dbb72a50c6ee
#
_cell.length_a   1.000
_cell.length_b   1.000
_cell.length_c   1.000
_cell.angle_alpha   90.00
_cell.angle_beta   90.00
_cell.angle_gamma   90.00
#
_symmetry.space_group_name_H-M   'P 1'
#
loop_
_entity.id
_entity.type
_entity.pdbx_description
1 polymer ?
#
loop_
_entity_poly.entity_id
_entity_poly.type
_entity_poly.pdbx_seq_one_letter_code
_entity_poly.pdbx_strand_id
1 'polypeptide(L)'
;MVFGNIIYLYPLEKSVAKVIDLSKYTKELSNLFSSSENILLICHINPDGDAIGSQLALYHFLKASGRNVGLMAPNYLQEFLKWMEGADLINIFIKERKKCRKLIEEADLIVMLDFNQSNRLGEAEDIVLASHARKVIIDHHLDPGNFAELIISEPTKCSTSELVHELVCEMNRVQFINKPYAEALYAGIITDTGNFEHGSYSSRTFRIVADLLDSGIEKEKILNLIYNNFSSDRIRLQGFALNKRMVVIQEYKTAYIFLTKDDLKEYNHLKGDTEGFVNLPLSIKGIYFSALFIEKDGFIKLSFRSKGKFPSNEFAAQYFSGGGHLNASGGEYPATLDITIDYFLKVLKENVWRFEDKM
;
A
#
# COMPACT_ATOMS: atom_id res chain seq x y z
N MET A 1 47.82 -27.32 11.03
CA MET A 1 46.47 -27.42 11.65
C MET A 1 45.48 -27.01 10.58
N VAL A 2 44.74 -27.98 10.04
CA VAL A 2 43.74 -27.78 8.98
C VAL A 2 42.41 -27.58 9.68
N PHE A 3 41.85 -26.37 9.61
CA PHE A 3 40.50 -26.11 10.09
C PHE A 3 39.51 -26.63 9.02
N GLY A 4 38.88 -27.75 9.37
CA GLY A 4 37.79 -28.31 8.54
C GLY A 4 36.57 -27.38 8.59
N ASN A 5 36.09 -26.97 7.40
CA ASN A 5 34.82 -26.30 7.23
C ASN A 5 33.67 -27.27 7.55
N ILE A 6 33.08 -27.14 8.73
CA ILE A 6 31.81 -27.82 9.05
C ILE A 6 30.70 -26.98 8.44
N ILE A 7 30.25 -27.38 7.25
CA ILE A 7 29.02 -26.88 6.67
C ILE A 7 27.88 -27.58 7.41
N TYR A 8 27.21 -26.89 8.31
CA TYR A 8 25.94 -27.36 8.85
C TYR A 8 24.86 -27.23 7.77
N LEU A 9 24.66 -28.35 7.05
CA LEU A 9 23.44 -28.52 6.24
C LEU A 9 22.29 -28.76 7.22
N TYR A 10 21.60 -27.69 7.63
CA TYR A 10 20.26 -27.87 8.18
C TYR A 10 19.38 -28.50 7.12
N PRO A 11 18.69 -29.62 7.40
CA PRO A 11 17.66 -30.09 6.50
C PRO A 11 16.59 -28.99 6.42
N LEU A 12 16.51 -28.34 5.29
CA LEU A 12 15.38 -27.50 4.94
C LEU A 12 14.17 -28.46 4.82
N GLU A 13 13.48 -28.71 5.93
CA GLU A 13 12.09 -29.12 5.84
C GLU A 13 11.39 -28.05 5.04
N LYS A 14 11.10 -28.40 3.79
CA LYS A 14 10.33 -27.58 2.86
C LYS A 14 8.92 -27.41 3.44
N SER A 15 8.68 -26.36 4.20
CA SER A 15 7.39 -25.71 4.09
C SER A 15 7.36 -25.15 2.66
N VAL A 16 6.87 -25.96 1.74
CA VAL A 16 6.62 -25.55 0.37
C VAL A 16 5.47 -24.56 0.48
N ALA A 17 5.79 -23.28 0.70
CA ALA A 17 4.88 -22.22 0.35
C ALA A 17 4.47 -22.54 -1.11
N LYS A 18 3.18 -22.72 -1.33
CA LYS A 18 2.62 -23.09 -2.62
C LYS A 18 3.16 -22.08 -3.62
N VAL A 19 4.12 -22.48 -4.45
CA VAL A 19 4.66 -21.62 -5.51
C VAL A 19 3.48 -21.30 -6.40
N ILE A 20 3.05 -20.04 -6.39
CA ILE A 20 1.96 -19.60 -7.25
C ILE A 20 2.49 -19.66 -8.68
N ASP A 21 1.79 -20.40 -9.52
CA ASP A 21 2.10 -20.49 -10.93
C ASP A 21 1.60 -19.21 -11.64
N LEU A 22 2.50 -18.23 -11.78
CA LEU A 22 2.22 -17.00 -12.50
C LEU A 22 2.28 -17.15 -14.02
N SER A 23 2.78 -18.32 -14.52
CA SER A 23 2.92 -18.59 -15.96
C SER A 23 1.58 -18.50 -16.70
N LYS A 24 0.48 -18.82 -16.00
CA LYS A 24 -0.88 -18.71 -16.52
C LYS A 24 -1.25 -17.27 -16.93
N TYR A 25 -0.67 -16.27 -16.26
CA TYR A 25 -0.94 -14.84 -16.53
C TYR A 25 0.06 -14.22 -17.50
N THR A 26 1.33 -14.64 -17.43
CA THR A 26 2.43 -13.93 -18.10
C THR A 26 2.36 -13.97 -19.60
N LYS A 27 1.84 -15.07 -20.19
CA LYS A 27 1.64 -15.18 -21.64
C LYS A 27 0.62 -14.16 -22.14
N GLU A 28 -0.53 -14.07 -21.46
CA GLU A 28 -1.58 -13.13 -21.84
C GLU A 28 -1.14 -11.69 -21.60
N LEU A 29 -0.57 -11.40 -20.41
CA LEU A 29 -0.05 -10.07 -20.08
C LEU A 29 1.04 -9.62 -21.07
N SER A 30 1.97 -10.51 -21.44
CA SER A 30 3.01 -10.21 -22.44
C SER A 30 2.42 -9.92 -23.81
N ASN A 31 1.38 -10.63 -24.22
CA ASN A 31 0.67 -10.38 -25.46
C ASN A 31 -0.04 -9.02 -25.43
N LEU A 32 -0.70 -8.69 -24.32
CA LEU A 32 -1.35 -7.38 -24.10
C LEU A 32 -0.35 -6.24 -24.22
N PHE A 33 0.78 -6.33 -23.51
CA PHE A 33 1.83 -5.31 -23.60
C PHE A 33 2.44 -5.19 -25.00
N SER A 34 2.50 -6.29 -25.73
CA SER A 34 3.10 -6.31 -27.06
C SER A 34 2.17 -5.78 -28.14
N SER A 35 0.86 -6.01 -28.03
CA SER A 35 -0.14 -5.62 -29.01
C SER A 35 -0.73 -4.22 -28.82
N SER A 36 -0.54 -3.61 -27.63
CA SER A 36 -1.09 -2.28 -27.33
C SER A 36 -0.08 -1.19 -27.74
N GLU A 37 -0.57 -0.16 -28.41
CA GLU A 37 0.20 1.02 -28.80
C GLU A 37 0.28 2.02 -27.63
N ASN A 38 -0.86 2.27 -26.97
CA ASN A 38 -1.03 3.23 -25.88
C ASN A 38 -1.46 2.53 -24.59
N ILE A 39 -0.54 2.42 -23.65
CA ILE A 39 -0.81 1.79 -22.35
C ILE A 39 -1.00 2.88 -21.30
N LEU A 40 -2.08 2.84 -20.53
CA LEU A 40 -2.31 3.73 -19.40
C LEU A 40 -2.22 2.95 -18.09
N LEU A 41 -1.32 3.38 -17.20
CA LEU A 41 -1.19 2.82 -15.87
C LEU A 41 -1.94 3.71 -14.87
N ILE A 42 -2.79 3.10 -14.03
CA ILE A 42 -3.59 3.81 -13.04
C ILE A 42 -3.43 3.14 -11.68
N CYS A 43 -3.16 3.94 -10.64
CA CYS A 43 -3.16 3.51 -9.24
C CYS A 43 -4.46 3.92 -8.54
N HIS A 44 -4.62 3.53 -7.27
CA HIS A 44 -5.81 3.85 -6.48
C HIS A 44 -5.86 5.30 -5.95
N ILE A 45 -7.05 5.73 -5.48
CA ILE A 45 -7.27 7.00 -4.78
C ILE A 45 -6.46 7.05 -3.47
N ASN A 46 -5.90 8.23 -3.14
CA ASN A 46 -4.97 8.42 -2.02
C ASN A 46 -3.79 7.46 -2.08
N PRO A 47 -3.04 7.46 -3.19
CA PRO A 47 -2.03 6.45 -3.44
C PRO A 47 -0.93 6.47 -2.36
N ASP A 48 -0.55 5.29 -1.94
CA ASP A 48 0.56 5.05 -1.02
C ASP A 48 1.84 4.65 -1.77
N GLY A 49 2.82 4.14 -1.04
CA GLY A 49 4.10 3.80 -1.63
C GLY A 49 4.04 2.58 -2.53
N ASP A 50 3.18 1.60 -2.27
CA ASP A 50 3.03 0.43 -3.13
C ASP A 50 2.29 0.75 -4.42
N ALA A 51 1.22 1.56 -4.33
CA ALA A 51 0.48 2.04 -5.49
C ALA A 51 1.38 2.81 -6.48
N ILE A 52 2.21 3.73 -5.97
CA ILE A 52 3.13 4.51 -6.82
C ILE A 52 4.36 3.69 -7.21
N GLY A 53 4.89 2.88 -6.30
CA GLY A 53 6.05 2.02 -6.54
C GLY A 53 5.78 1.00 -7.65
N SER A 54 4.68 0.27 -7.58
CA SER A 54 4.27 -0.69 -8.61
C SER A 54 3.97 0.00 -9.95
N GLN A 55 3.30 1.16 -9.92
CA GLN A 55 2.98 1.93 -11.12
C GLN A 55 4.24 2.42 -11.83
N LEU A 56 5.17 3.04 -11.11
CA LEU A 56 6.42 3.58 -11.70
C LEU A 56 7.37 2.47 -12.12
N ALA A 57 7.45 1.37 -11.38
CA ALA A 57 8.24 0.22 -11.79
C ALA A 57 7.73 -0.35 -13.12
N LEU A 58 6.42 -0.60 -13.24
CA LEU A 58 5.85 -1.09 -14.49
C LEU A 58 6.03 -0.07 -15.63
N TYR A 59 5.95 1.23 -15.34
CA TYR A 59 6.25 2.29 -16.30
C TYR A 59 7.68 2.19 -16.83
N HIS A 60 8.69 2.13 -15.96
CA HIS A 60 10.08 2.05 -16.37
C HIS A 60 10.38 0.80 -17.19
N PHE A 61 9.82 -0.33 -16.79
CA PHE A 61 9.91 -1.59 -17.53
C PHE A 61 9.32 -1.48 -18.94
N LEU A 62 8.11 -0.96 -19.07
CA LEU A 62 7.43 -0.83 -20.35
C LEU A 62 8.12 0.20 -21.27
N LYS A 63 8.58 1.32 -20.70
CA LYS A 63 9.36 2.34 -21.45
C LYS A 63 10.66 1.77 -21.96
N ALA A 64 11.42 1.03 -21.14
CA ALA A 64 12.65 0.37 -21.55
C ALA A 64 12.41 -0.68 -22.64
N SER A 65 11.23 -1.31 -22.65
CA SER A 65 10.81 -2.24 -23.71
C SER A 65 10.21 -1.57 -24.96
N GLY A 66 10.27 -0.22 -25.04
CA GLY A 66 9.86 0.56 -26.22
C GLY A 66 8.36 0.83 -26.32
N ARG A 67 7.60 0.77 -25.21
CA ARG A 67 6.14 1.01 -25.21
C ARG A 67 5.80 2.49 -24.96
N ASN A 68 4.68 2.95 -25.52
CA ASN A 68 4.11 4.25 -25.17
C ASN A 68 3.23 4.11 -23.93
N VAL A 69 3.58 4.81 -22.84
CA VAL A 69 2.97 4.62 -21.54
C VAL A 69 2.59 5.96 -20.93
N GLY A 70 1.30 6.12 -20.62
CA GLY A 70 0.76 7.21 -19.81
C GLY A 70 0.62 6.79 -18.34
N LEU A 71 0.70 7.78 -17.44
CA LEU A 71 0.54 7.60 -16.00
C LEU A 71 -0.61 8.46 -15.49
N MET A 72 -1.47 7.89 -14.67
CA MET A 72 -2.56 8.62 -14.02
C MET A 72 -2.75 8.16 -12.57
N ALA A 73 -3.03 9.13 -11.68
CA ALA A 73 -3.54 8.89 -10.34
C ALA A 73 -4.87 9.63 -10.17
N PRO A 74 -5.86 9.06 -9.42
CA PRO A 74 -7.13 9.73 -9.19
C PRO A 74 -7.00 11.07 -8.47
N ASN A 75 -6.09 11.17 -7.50
CA ASN A 75 -5.83 12.37 -6.71
C ASN A 75 -4.34 12.55 -6.38
N TYR A 76 -4.02 13.56 -5.55
CA TYR A 76 -2.63 13.97 -5.29
C TYR A 76 -1.81 12.88 -4.61
N LEU A 77 -0.55 12.77 -5.06
CA LEU A 77 0.48 11.98 -4.42
C LEU A 77 0.89 12.61 -3.07
N GLN A 78 1.29 11.75 -2.15
CA GLN A 78 1.93 12.19 -0.92
C GLN A 78 3.33 12.74 -1.20
N GLU A 79 3.79 13.72 -0.42
CA GLU A 79 5.04 14.45 -0.69
C GLU A 79 6.26 13.52 -0.68
N PHE A 80 6.29 12.56 0.25
CA PHE A 80 7.39 11.61 0.39
C PHE A 80 7.49 10.57 -0.75
N LEU A 81 6.58 10.58 -1.73
CA LEU A 81 6.62 9.72 -2.92
C LEU A 81 7.15 10.44 -4.16
N LYS A 82 7.24 11.76 -4.14
CA LYS A 82 7.57 12.58 -5.31
C LYS A 82 9.04 12.51 -5.75
N TRP A 83 9.91 11.91 -4.95
CA TRP A 83 11.32 11.73 -5.29
C TRP A 83 11.55 10.62 -6.31
N MET A 84 10.60 9.70 -6.48
CA MET A 84 10.74 8.60 -7.43
C MET A 84 10.76 9.13 -8.86
N GLU A 85 11.69 8.63 -9.67
CA GLU A 85 11.81 9.03 -11.07
C GLU A 85 10.51 8.70 -11.83
N GLY A 86 9.96 9.71 -12.53
CA GLY A 86 8.68 9.60 -13.23
C GLY A 86 7.46 9.98 -12.41
N ALA A 87 7.58 10.27 -11.10
CA ALA A 87 6.46 10.72 -10.27
C ALA A 87 5.86 12.05 -10.77
N ASP A 88 6.67 12.92 -11.33
CA ASP A 88 6.29 14.19 -11.97
C ASP A 88 5.51 14.02 -13.29
N LEU A 89 5.58 12.84 -13.91
CA LEU A 89 4.84 12.49 -15.12
C LEU A 89 3.42 11.99 -14.83
N ILE A 90 3.10 11.70 -13.57
CA ILE A 90 1.78 11.19 -13.17
C ILE A 90 0.74 12.31 -13.28
N ASN A 91 -0.24 12.12 -14.16
CA ASN A 91 -1.34 13.05 -14.35
C ASN A 91 -2.39 12.87 -13.24
N ILE A 92 -2.71 13.93 -12.54
CA ILE A 92 -3.65 13.91 -11.42
C ILE A 92 -5.08 14.20 -11.94
N PHE A 93 -5.97 13.22 -11.89
CA PHE A 93 -7.30 13.31 -12.49
C PHE A 93 -8.11 14.50 -11.98
N ILE A 94 -8.19 14.71 -10.67
CA ILE A 94 -8.96 15.83 -10.08
C ILE A 94 -8.41 17.20 -10.49
N LYS A 95 -7.14 17.30 -10.89
CA LYS A 95 -6.47 18.55 -11.30
C LYS A 95 -6.48 18.75 -12.81
N GLU A 96 -6.25 17.67 -13.57
CA GLU A 96 -5.99 17.70 -15.02
C GLU A 96 -7.05 16.89 -15.80
N ARG A 97 -8.34 17.04 -15.44
CA ARG A 97 -9.45 16.22 -15.96
C ARG A 97 -9.45 16.07 -17.47
N LYS A 98 -9.22 17.17 -18.23
CA LYS A 98 -9.23 17.13 -19.70
C LYS A 98 -8.10 16.26 -20.26
N LYS A 99 -6.89 16.39 -19.68
CA LYS A 99 -5.72 15.61 -20.08
C LYS A 99 -5.90 14.13 -19.74
N CYS A 100 -6.36 13.84 -18.51
CA CYS A 100 -6.62 12.47 -18.09
C CYS A 100 -7.73 11.79 -18.91
N ARG A 101 -8.82 12.51 -19.24
CA ARG A 101 -9.88 12.00 -20.15
C ARG A 101 -9.30 11.59 -21.49
N LYS A 102 -8.46 12.46 -22.08
CA LYS A 102 -7.80 12.16 -23.35
C LYS A 102 -6.90 10.92 -23.24
N LEU A 103 -6.11 10.77 -22.16
CA LEU A 103 -5.30 9.57 -21.95
C LEU A 103 -6.15 8.29 -21.86
N ILE A 104 -7.31 8.35 -21.20
CA ILE A 104 -8.25 7.22 -21.09
C ILE A 104 -8.87 6.88 -22.46
N GLU A 105 -9.25 7.91 -23.23
CA GLU A 105 -9.86 7.76 -24.57
C GLU A 105 -8.87 7.20 -25.59
N GLU A 106 -7.58 7.57 -25.52
CA GLU A 106 -6.53 7.13 -26.44
C GLU A 106 -5.89 5.79 -26.05
N ALA A 107 -6.18 5.25 -24.87
CA ALA A 107 -5.61 4.01 -24.41
C ALA A 107 -6.21 2.78 -25.11
N ASP A 108 -5.35 1.83 -25.49
CA ASP A 108 -5.74 0.49 -25.95
C ASP A 108 -5.76 -0.50 -24.78
N LEU A 109 -4.95 -0.22 -23.75
CA LEU A 109 -4.81 -1.01 -22.56
C LEU A 109 -4.74 -0.10 -21.33
N ILE A 110 -5.58 -0.38 -20.34
CA ILE A 110 -5.53 0.22 -19.01
C ILE A 110 -5.08 -0.85 -18.02
N VAL A 111 -3.97 -0.60 -17.33
CA VAL A 111 -3.49 -1.46 -16.24
C VAL A 111 -3.73 -0.75 -14.92
N MET A 112 -4.53 -1.36 -14.09
CA MET A 112 -4.91 -0.90 -12.77
C MET A 112 -4.06 -1.61 -11.72
N LEU A 113 -3.37 -0.84 -10.89
CA LEU A 113 -2.37 -1.34 -9.95
C LEU A 113 -2.76 -1.04 -8.52
N ASP A 114 -2.65 -2.06 -7.68
CA ASP A 114 -2.78 -1.98 -6.23
C ASP A 114 -4.18 -1.63 -5.73
N PHE A 115 -5.20 -2.13 -6.40
CA PHE A 115 -6.57 -2.09 -5.90
C PHE A 115 -7.48 -3.16 -6.51
N ASN A 116 -8.44 -3.62 -5.72
CA ASN A 116 -9.33 -4.73 -5.99
C ASN A 116 -10.76 -4.30 -6.37
N GLN A 117 -11.16 -3.04 -6.13
CA GLN A 117 -12.52 -2.56 -6.34
C GLN A 117 -12.54 -1.27 -7.17
N SER A 118 -13.51 -1.12 -8.07
CA SER A 118 -13.59 0.00 -9.00
C SER A 118 -13.77 1.36 -8.33
N ASN A 119 -14.43 1.41 -7.17
CA ASN A 119 -14.61 2.64 -6.41
C ASN A 119 -13.28 3.28 -5.95
N ARG A 120 -12.19 2.49 -5.95
CA ARG A 120 -10.83 2.99 -5.70
C ARG A 120 -10.30 3.90 -6.81
N LEU A 121 -10.97 3.98 -7.94
CA LEU A 121 -10.72 4.97 -9.00
C LEU A 121 -11.26 6.37 -8.65
N GLY A 122 -12.10 6.50 -7.60
CA GLY A 122 -12.70 7.76 -7.20
C GLY A 122 -13.49 8.41 -8.34
N GLU A 123 -13.30 9.71 -8.58
CA GLU A 123 -14.02 10.45 -9.61
C GLU A 123 -13.70 10.02 -11.07
N ALA A 124 -12.70 9.17 -11.27
CA ALA A 124 -12.36 8.61 -12.58
C ALA A 124 -13.09 7.29 -12.87
N GLU A 125 -13.85 6.72 -11.92
CA GLU A 125 -14.44 5.39 -12.01
C GLU A 125 -15.29 5.23 -13.29
N ASP A 126 -16.32 6.05 -13.45
CA ASP A 126 -17.28 5.92 -14.57
C ASP A 126 -16.57 6.00 -15.93
N ILE A 127 -15.64 6.93 -16.10
CA ILE A 127 -14.97 7.13 -17.39
C ILE A 127 -13.96 6.00 -17.69
N VAL A 128 -13.28 5.46 -16.68
CA VAL A 128 -12.37 4.33 -16.85
C VAL A 128 -13.15 3.06 -17.18
N LEU A 129 -14.26 2.81 -16.48
CA LEU A 129 -15.10 1.65 -16.74
C LEU A 129 -15.76 1.70 -18.12
N ALA A 130 -16.18 2.89 -18.56
CA ALA A 130 -16.80 3.11 -19.88
C ALA A 130 -15.79 3.12 -21.04
N SER A 131 -14.47 3.14 -20.78
CA SER A 131 -13.43 3.11 -21.80
C SER A 131 -13.48 1.82 -22.61
N HIS A 132 -13.23 1.92 -23.94
CA HIS A 132 -13.09 0.79 -24.85
C HIS A 132 -11.77 0.02 -24.66
N ALA A 133 -10.78 0.61 -23.94
CA ALA A 133 -9.52 -0.03 -23.67
C ALA A 133 -9.72 -1.36 -22.94
N ARG A 134 -8.90 -2.37 -23.26
CA ARG A 134 -8.81 -3.59 -22.48
C ARG A 134 -8.31 -3.26 -21.07
N LYS A 135 -8.80 -3.97 -20.07
CA LYS A 135 -8.52 -3.68 -18.66
C LYS A 135 -7.83 -4.84 -18.00
N VAL A 136 -6.76 -4.54 -17.27
CA VAL A 136 -5.99 -5.49 -16.46
C VAL A 136 -5.92 -4.96 -15.04
N ILE A 137 -6.11 -5.84 -14.05
CA ILE A 137 -5.82 -5.59 -12.64
C ILE A 137 -4.58 -6.38 -12.26
N ILE A 138 -3.62 -5.72 -11.60
CA ILE A 138 -2.49 -6.36 -10.92
C ILE A 138 -2.53 -5.88 -9.47
N ASP A 139 -2.83 -6.79 -8.54
CA ASP A 139 -3.18 -6.44 -7.17
C ASP A 139 -2.88 -7.58 -6.19
N HIS A 140 -2.66 -7.24 -4.92
CA HIS A 140 -2.46 -8.20 -3.85
C HIS A 140 -3.56 -8.18 -2.76
N HIS A 141 -4.62 -7.40 -2.98
CA HIS A 141 -5.75 -7.35 -2.06
C HIS A 141 -6.70 -8.54 -2.23
N LEU A 142 -7.46 -8.83 -1.17
CA LEU A 142 -8.51 -9.86 -1.17
C LEU A 142 -9.74 -9.40 -1.98
N ASP A 143 -10.52 -10.37 -2.45
CA ASP A 143 -11.83 -10.15 -3.05
C ASP A 143 -11.85 -9.17 -4.24
N PRO A 144 -11.15 -9.48 -5.35
CA PRO A 144 -11.12 -8.61 -6.53
C PRO A 144 -12.50 -8.53 -7.18
N GLY A 145 -12.91 -7.30 -7.54
CA GLY A 145 -14.11 -7.04 -8.33
C GLY A 145 -13.97 -7.54 -9.78
N ASN A 146 -15.08 -7.82 -10.44
CA ASN A 146 -15.11 -8.32 -11.81
C ASN A 146 -15.34 -7.17 -12.81
N PHE A 147 -14.34 -6.30 -13.02
CA PHE A 147 -14.41 -5.14 -13.91
C PHE A 147 -13.20 -5.01 -14.87
N ALA A 148 -12.45 -6.09 -15.04
CA ALA A 148 -11.32 -6.18 -15.96
C ALA A 148 -11.31 -7.54 -16.68
N GLU A 149 -10.76 -7.60 -17.89
CA GLU A 149 -10.65 -8.82 -18.68
C GLU A 149 -9.59 -9.78 -18.13
N LEU A 150 -8.51 -9.22 -17.57
CA LEU A 150 -7.47 -10.01 -16.90
C LEU A 150 -7.31 -9.50 -15.46
N ILE A 151 -7.49 -10.40 -14.50
CA ILE A 151 -7.35 -10.11 -13.08
C ILE A 151 -6.22 -10.96 -12.52
N ILE A 152 -5.15 -10.31 -12.09
CA ILE A 152 -4.00 -10.91 -11.43
C ILE A 152 -4.04 -10.44 -9.97
N SER A 153 -4.72 -11.20 -9.11
CA SER A 153 -4.87 -10.91 -7.69
C SER A 153 -4.19 -12.02 -6.89
N GLU A 154 -3.16 -11.65 -6.11
CA GLU A 154 -2.34 -12.61 -5.37
C GLU A 154 -2.10 -12.14 -3.91
N PRO A 155 -3.08 -12.35 -3.02
CA PRO A 155 -3.04 -11.86 -1.64
C PRO A 155 -1.93 -12.45 -0.76
N THR A 156 -1.20 -13.44 -1.25
CA THR A 156 -0.05 -14.02 -0.56
C THR A 156 1.23 -13.22 -0.74
N LYS A 157 1.22 -12.24 -1.67
CA LYS A 157 2.33 -11.31 -1.88
C LYS A 157 2.29 -10.21 -0.84
N CYS A 158 3.47 -9.74 -0.45
CA CYS A 158 3.55 -8.67 0.54
C CYS A 158 3.15 -7.30 -0.02
N SER A 159 3.16 -7.17 -1.34
CA SER A 159 2.84 -5.93 -2.06
C SER A 159 2.57 -6.19 -3.54
N THR A 160 1.87 -5.28 -4.19
CA THR A 160 1.71 -5.26 -5.65
C THR A 160 3.07 -5.04 -6.34
N SER A 161 3.98 -4.32 -5.74
CA SER A 161 5.36 -4.17 -6.21
C SER A 161 6.11 -5.50 -6.28
N GLU A 162 6.00 -6.36 -5.25
CA GLU A 162 6.54 -7.73 -5.30
C GLU A 162 5.94 -8.51 -6.47
N LEU A 163 4.63 -8.45 -6.65
CA LEU A 163 3.92 -9.15 -7.72
C LEU A 163 4.36 -8.66 -9.11
N VAL A 164 4.49 -7.36 -9.30
CA VAL A 164 4.99 -6.77 -10.57
C VAL A 164 6.39 -7.30 -10.89
N HIS A 165 7.30 -7.36 -9.92
CA HIS A 165 8.64 -7.89 -10.14
C HIS A 165 8.62 -9.35 -10.55
N GLU A 166 7.84 -10.19 -9.87
CA GLU A 166 7.72 -11.60 -10.21
C GLU A 166 7.14 -11.82 -11.61
N LEU A 167 6.12 -11.05 -11.99
CA LEU A 167 5.56 -11.10 -13.35
C LEU A 167 6.60 -10.73 -14.42
N VAL A 168 7.40 -9.69 -14.19
CA VAL A 168 8.50 -9.28 -15.10
C VAL A 168 9.56 -10.37 -15.23
N CYS A 169 9.95 -10.99 -14.12
CA CYS A 169 10.90 -12.10 -14.11
C CYS A 169 10.35 -13.33 -14.86
N GLU A 170 9.10 -13.71 -14.60
CA GLU A 170 8.46 -14.86 -15.24
C GLU A 170 8.27 -14.67 -16.75
N MET A 171 8.10 -13.41 -17.21
CA MET A 171 8.10 -13.07 -18.62
C MET A 171 9.50 -13.18 -19.28
N ASN A 172 10.56 -13.52 -18.52
CA ASN A 172 11.96 -13.56 -18.99
C ASN A 172 12.44 -12.26 -19.63
N ARG A 173 12.04 -11.11 -19.07
CA ARG A 173 12.35 -9.77 -19.59
C ARG A 173 13.21 -8.94 -18.64
N VAL A 174 14.01 -9.58 -17.80
CA VAL A 174 14.88 -8.93 -16.79
C VAL A 174 15.88 -7.93 -17.38
N GLN A 175 16.21 -8.05 -18.67
CA GLN A 175 17.10 -7.09 -19.39
C GLN A 175 16.52 -5.65 -19.46
N PHE A 176 15.25 -5.46 -19.17
CA PHE A 176 14.60 -4.15 -19.12
C PHE A 176 14.52 -3.56 -17.71
N ILE A 177 15.01 -4.28 -16.70
CA ILE A 177 15.14 -3.80 -15.33
C ILE A 177 16.26 -2.77 -15.28
N ASN A 178 15.96 -1.59 -14.74
CA ASN A 178 16.91 -0.50 -14.56
C ASN A 178 16.83 0.03 -13.12
N LYS A 179 17.73 0.93 -12.74
CA LYS A 179 17.78 1.48 -11.39
C LYS A 179 16.48 2.17 -10.98
N PRO A 180 15.83 3.06 -11.79
CA PRO A 180 14.54 3.64 -11.43
C PRO A 180 13.42 2.61 -11.17
N TYR A 181 13.37 1.55 -11.98
CA TYR A 181 12.46 0.41 -11.73
C TYR A 181 12.71 -0.21 -10.36
N ALA A 182 13.97 -0.49 -10.04
CA ALA A 182 14.34 -1.14 -8.79
C ALA A 182 14.09 -0.23 -7.56
N GLU A 183 14.35 1.08 -7.67
CA GLU A 183 14.06 2.06 -6.62
C GLU A 183 12.56 2.18 -6.34
N ALA A 184 11.73 2.21 -7.38
CA ALA A 184 10.27 2.24 -7.25
C ALA A 184 9.72 0.98 -6.58
N LEU A 185 10.16 -0.20 -7.00
CA LEU A 185 9.75 -1.47 -6.37
C LEU A 185 10.18 -1.56 -4.92
N TYR A 186 11.43 -1.19 -4.62
CA TYR A 186 11.92 -1.21 -3.27
C TYR A 186 11.10 -0.28 -2.36
N ALA A 187 10.77 0.92 -2.85
CA ALA A 187 9.89 1.85 -2.13
C ALA A 187 8.50 1.22 -1.85
N GLY A 188 7.88 0.58 -2.83
CA GLY A 188 6.59 -0.11 -2.66
C GLY A 188 6.66 -1.22 -1.62
N ILE A 189 7.63 -2.13 -1.74
CA ILE A 189 7.80 -3.24 -0.80
C ILE A 189 8.00 -2.76 0.65
N ILE A 190 8.87 -1.77 0.87
CA ILE A 190 9.16 -1.32 2.25
C ILE A 190 8.02 -0.51 2.85
N THR A 191 7.25 0.23 2.05
CA THR A 191 6.11 0.99 2.57
C THR A 191 4.96 0.09 2.97
N ASP A 192 4.64 -0.92 2.19
CA ASP A 192 3.54 -1.83 2.47
C ASP A 192 3.87 -2.83 3.60
N THR A 193 5.14 -3.19 3.76
CA THR A 193 5.60 -4.04 4.86
C THR A 193 6.03 -3.27 6.10
N GLY A 194 5.97 -1.93 6.10
CA GLY A 194 6.51 -1.12 7.18
C GLY A 194 7.99 -1.43 7.44
N ASN A 195 8.80 -1.49 6.39
CA ASN A 195 10.19 -1.88 6.44
C ASN A 195 10.40 -3.30 7.02
N PHE A 196 9.54 -4.25 6.61
CA PHE A 196 9.52 -5.65 7.04
C PHE A 196 9.11 -5.88 8.50
N GLU A 197 8.43 -4.95 9.13
CA GLU A 197 7.90 -5.13 10.48
C GLU A 197 6.55 -5.87 10.50
N HIS A 198 5.82 -5.81 9.41
CA HIS A 198 4.49 -6.43 9.29
C HIS A 198 4.20 -6.87 7.84
N GLY A 199 3.05 -7.50 7.61
CA GLY A 199 2.64 -7.98 6.29
C GLY A 199 3.06 -9.41 6.00
N SER A 200 2.78 -9.86 4.78
CA SER A 200 2.95 -11.26 4.34
C SER A 200 4.30 -11.51 3.65
N TYR A 201 5.38 -10.85 4.09
CA TYR A 201 6.69 -11.06 3.48
C TYR A 201 7.25 -12.47 3.72
N SER A 202 8.05 -12.95 2.79
CA SER A 202 8.60 -14.29 2.77
C SER A 202 10.11 -14.28 2.46
N SER A 203 10.75 -15.46 2.51
CA SER A 203 12.14 -15.59 2.03
C SER A 203 12.29 -15.19 0.55
N ARG A 204 11.23 -15.30 -0.25
CA ARG A 204 11.21 -14.86 -1.64
C ARG A 204 11.28 -13.34 -1.73
N THR A 205 10.51 -12.62 -0.91
CA THR A 205 10.56 -11.16 -0.80
C THR A 205 11.98 -10.66 -0.54
N PHE A 206 12.70 -11.29 0.41
CA PHE A 206 14.11 -10.93 0.70
C PHE A 206 15.07 -11.21 -0.44
N ARG A 207 14.83 -12.28 -1.25
CA ARG A 207 15.62 -12.51 -2.46
C ARG A 207 15.38 -11.44 -3.51
N ILE A 208 14.12 -11.04 -3.70
CA ILE A 208 13.78 -9.92 -4.58
C ILE A 208 14.49 -8.64 -4.11
N VAL A 209 14.46 -8.35 -2.82
CA VAL A 209 15.19 -7.20 -2.26
C VAL A 209 16.69 -7.29 -2.53
N ALA A 210 17.29 -8.47 -2.44
CA ALA A 210 18.70 -8.66 -2.79
C ALA A 210 18.95 -8.35 -4.28
N ASP A 211 18.10 -8.86 -5.18
CA ASP A 211 18.20 -8.58 -6.63
C ASP A 211 18.05 -7.07 -6.94
N LEU A 212 17.16 -6.37 -6.20
CA LEU A 212 17.00 -4.92 -6.33
C LEU A 212 18.25 -4.17 -5.83
N LEU A 213 18.89 -4.62 -4.75
CA LEU A 213 20.16 -4.06 -4.26
C LEU A 213 21.28 -4.26 -5.28
N ASP A 214 21.37 -5.42 -5.91
CA ASP A 214 22.33 -5.72 -6.97
C ASP A 214 22.12 -4.83 -8.21
N SER A 215 20.92 -4.29 -8.42
CA SER A 215 20.62 -3.28 -9.45
C SER A 215 21.17 -1.89 -9.12
N GLY A 216 21.88 -1.72 -7.98
CA GLY A 216 22.58 -0.50 -7.61
C GLY A 216 21.72 0.58 -6.98
N ILE A 217 20.58 0.21 -6.34
CA ILE A 217 19.78 1.16 -5.57
C ILE A 217 20.52 1.62 -4.31
N GLU A 218 20.26 2.85 -3.90
CA GLU A 218 20.81 3.44 -2.69
C GLU A 218 19.84 3.30 -1.53
N LYS A 219 19.79 2.09 -0.92
CA LYS A 219 18.84 1.74 0.15
C LYS A 219 18.73 2.81 1.23
N GLU A 220 19.86 3.29 1.77
CA GLU A 220 19.85 4.29 2.84
C GLU A 220 19.23 5.61 2.40
N LYS A 221 19.50 6.03 1.17
CA LYS A 221 18.90 7.23 0.60
C LYS A 221 17.37 7.07 0.48
N ILE A 222 16.90 5.92 0.00
CA ILE A 222 15.47 5.65 -0.14
C ILE A 222 14.79 5.64 1.24
N LEU A 223 15.37 4.98 2.23
CA LEU A 223 14.85 4.98 3.61
C LEU A 223 14.78 6.39 4.19
N ASN A 224 15.80 7.22 3.94
CA ASN A 224 15.80 8.59 4.41
C ASN A 224 14.71 9.43 3.73
N LEU A 225 14.47 9.25 2.45
CA LEU A 225 13.42 9.96 1.71
C LEU A 225 12.01 9.59 2.16
N ILE A 226 11.80 8.34 2.58
CA ILE A 226 10.48 7.83 3.00
C ILE A 226 10.24 8.02 4.49
N TYR A 227 11.20 7.66 5.35
CA TYR A 227 10.99 7.56 6.80
C TYR A 227 11.69 8.64 7.62
N ASN A 228 12.67 9.36 7.06
CA ASN A 228 13.48 10.33 7.79
C ASN A 228 13.43 11.74 7.17
N ASN A 229 12.40 12.05 6.40
CA ASN A 229 12.23 13.34 5.72
C ASN A 229 10.98 14.09 6.25
N PHE A 230 10.87 14.15 7.57
CA PHE A 230 9.73 14.77 8.22
C PHE A 230 10.01 16.19 8.67
N SER A 231 8.98 17.05 8.61
CA SER A 231 9.07 18.40 9.17
C SER A 231 9.20 18.38 10.70
N SER A 232 9.76 19.45 11.26
CA SER A 232 9.80 19.61 12.72
C SER A 232 8.39 19.68 13.33
N ASP A 233 7.42 20.23 12.59
CA ASP A 233 6.02 20.34 13.03
C ASP A 233 5.37 18.96 13.12
N ARG A 234 5.62 18.09 12.14
CA ARG A 234 5.16 16.70 12.19
C ARG A 234 5.75 15.95 13.40
N ILE A 235 7.03 16.10 13.68
CA ILE A 235 7.68 15.44 14.84
C ILE A 235 7.09 15.97 16.16
N ARG A 236 6.82 17.27 16.25
CA ARG A 236 6.16 17.88 17.43
C ARG A 236 4.73 17.38 17.58
N LEU A 237 3.95 17.31 16.47
CA LEU A 237 2.60 16.73 16.47
C LEU A 237 2.61 15.29 16.94
N GLN A 238 3.58 14.48 16.50
CA GLN A 238 3.73 13.09 16.96
C GLN A 238 4.01 13.02 18.47
N GLY A 239 4.93 13.84 18.98
CA GLY A 239 5.21 13.92 20.41
C GLY A 239 3.99 14.35 21.22
N PHE A 240 3.23 15.33 20.74
CA PHE A 240 1.97 15.76 21.35
C PHE A 240 0.92 14.64 21.32
N ALA A 241 0.72 13.99 20.19
CA ALA A 241 -0.22 12.90 20.02
C ALA A 241 0.03 11.77 21.04
N LEU A 242 1.28 11.38 21.20
CA LEU A 242 1.67 10.31 22.16
C LEU A 242 1.54 10.77 23.63
N ASN A 243 1.89 12.02 23.95
CA ASN A 243 1.92 12.49 25.32
C ASN A 243 0.55 13.00 25.83
N LYS A 244 -0.26 13.61 24.94
CA LYS A 244 -1.50 14.29 25.33
C LYS A 244 -2.77 13.68 24.78
N ARG A 245 -2.68 12.89 23.72
CA ARG A 245 -3.84 12.40 22.98
C ARG A 245 -3.92 10.85 22.90
N MET A 246 -2.94 10.16 23.43
CA MET A 246 -2.96 8.69 23.50
C MET A 246 -3.64 8.22 24.78
N VAL A 247 -4.56 7.28 24.62
CA VAL A 247 -5.25 6.57 25.71
C VAL A 247 -4.94 5.08 25.61
N VAL A 248 -4.50 4.49 26.71
CA VAL A 248 -4.17 3.05 26.80
C VAL A 248 -5.22 2.36 27.65
N ILE A 249 -5.87 1.30 27.09
CA ILE A 249 -6.87 0.48 27.75
C ILE A 249 -6.33 -0.93 27.87
N GLN A 250 -5.58 -1.19 28.95
CA GLN A 250 -4.92 -2.48 29.18
C GLN A 250 -5.91 -3.64 29.23
N GLU A 251 -7.08 -3.43 29.83
CA GLU A 251 -8.16 -4.41 29.94
C GLU A 251 -8.58 -4.95 28.55
N TYR A 252 -8.60 -4.07 27.53
CA TYR A 252 -8.98 -4.42 26.16
C TYR A 252 -7.77 -4.58 25.24
N LYS A 253 -6.54 -4.63 25.78
CA LYS A 253 -5.29 -4.77 25.00
C LYS A 253 -5.21 -3.78 23.84
N THR A 254 -5.79 -2.60 24.01
CA THR A 254 -6.01 -1.58 22.99
C THR A 254 -5.44 -0.25 23.44
N ALA A 255 -4.93 0.51 22.49
CA ALA A 255 -4.66 1.93 22.69
C ALA A 255 -5.18 2.74 21.50
N TYR A 256 -5.56 3.99 21.74
CA TYR A 256 -5.98 4.87 20.67
C TYR A 256 -5.37 6.26 20.82
N ILE A 257 -5.24 6.95 19.69
CA ILE A 257 -4.84 8.35 19.60
C ILE A 257 -5.99 9.11 18.95
N PHE A 258 -6.26 10.32 19.40
CA PHE A 258 -7.21 11.21 18.75
C PHE A 258 -6.59 12.58 18.51
N LEU A 259 -6.93 13.20 17.39
CA LEU A 259 -6.47 14.53 17.01
C LEU A 259 -7.65 15.38 16.56
N THR A 260 -7.82 16.53 17.21
CA THR A 260 -8.84 17.52 16.84
C THR A 260 -8.35 18.38 15.67
N LYS A 261 -9.27 19.13 15.05
CA LYS A 261 -8.89 20.14 14.05
C LYS A 261 -7.97 21.21 14.61
N ASP A 262 -8.19 21.59 15.87
CA ASP A 262 -7.36 22.60 16.56
C ASP A 262 -5.95 22.06 16.80
N ASP A 263 -5.80 20.79 17.23
CA ASP A 263 -4.50 20.16 17.35
C ASP A 263 -3.75 20.17 16.01
N LEU A 264 -4.42 19.76 14.94
CA LEU A 264 -3.83 19.74 13.59
C LEU A 264 -3.40 21.14 13.12
N LYS A 265 -4.20 22.16 13.42
CA LYS A 265 -3.90 23.55 13.09
C LYS A 265 -2.74 24.10 13.90
N GLU A 266 -2.68 23.82 15.21
CA GLU A 266 -1.60 24.27 16.10
C GLU A 266 -0.22 23.79 15.63
N TYR A 267 -0.15 22.57 15.09
CA TYR A 267 1.09 21.99 14.59
C TYR A 267 1.29 22.11 13.07
N ASN A 268 0.60 23.03 12.40
CA ASN A 268 0.74 23.26 10.94
C ASN A 268 0.64 21.96 10.11
N HIS A 269 -0.26 21.04 10.51
CA HIS A 269 -0.41 19.74 9.89
C HIS A 269 -0.58 19.80 8.38
N LEU A 270 0.23 19.07 7.65
CA LEU A 270 0.09 18.82 6.21
C LEU A 270 -0.50 17.42 5.95
N LYS A 271 -1.14 17.25 4.79
CA LYS A 271 -1.67 15.94 4.39
C LYS A 271 -0.54 14.92 4.37
N GLY A 272 -0.69 13.81 5.12
CA GLY A 272 0.34 12.77 5.27
C GLY A 272 1.09 12.81 6.61
N ASP A 273 1.10 13.92 7.35
CA ASP A 273 1.87 14.07 8.60
C ASP A 273 1.43 13.09 9.71
N THR A 274 0.21 12.60 9.67
CA THR A 274 -0.29 11.60 10.63
C THR A 274 -0.07 10.16 10.20
N GLU A 275 0.57 9.94 9.05
CA GLU A 275 0.87 8.59 8.57
C GLU A 275 1.81 7.87 9.54
N GLY A 276 1.48 6.61 9.87
CA GLY A 276 2.23 5.81 10.82
C GLY A 276 1.89 6.06 12.31
N PHE A 277 1.21 7.12 12.69
CA PHE A 277 0.89 7.39 14.10
C PHE A 277 0.08 6.26 14.74
N VAL A 278 -0.83 5.65 14.00
CA VAL A 278 -1.64 4.51 14.46
C VAL A 278 -0.79 3.28 14.81
N ASN A 279 0.42 3.14 14.27
CA ASN A 279 1.31 2.00 14.57
C ASN A 279 2.00 2.15 15.93
N LEU A 280 2.26 3.38 16.37
CA LEU A 280 3.10 3.67 17.53
C LEU A 280 2.59 3.01 18.83
N PRO A 281 1.29 3.02 19.14
CA PRO A 281 0.77 2.38 20.35
C PRO A 281 0.97 0.85 20.37
N LEU A 282 1.11 0.21 19.22
CA LEU A 282 1.38 -1.23 19.16
C LEU A 282 2.75 -1.62 19.71
N SER A 283 3.69 -0.67 19.87
CA SER A 283 4.96 -0.91 20.55
C SER A 283 4.84 -1.06 22.06
N ILE A 284 3.69 -0.70 22.65
CA ILE A 284 3.43 -0.88 24.09
C ILE A 284 3.22 -2.37 24.38
N LYS A 285 3.89 -2.86 25.40
CA LYS A 285 3.76 -4.25 25.85
C LYS A 285 2.31 -4.57 26.20
N GLY A 286 1.77 -5.63 25.59
CA GLY A 286 0.40 -6.10 25.85
C GLY A 286 -0.67 -5.37 25.04
N ILE A 287 -0.33 -4.44 24.14
CA ILE A 287 -1.25 -3.81 23.22
C ILE A 287 -1.23 -4.55 21.87
N TYR A 288 -2.40 -4.96 21.40
CA TYR A 288 -2.61 -5.74 20.18
C TYR A 288 -3.48 -5.04 19.15
N PHE A 289 -4.23 -4.02 19.57
CA PHE A 289 -5.07 -3.22 18.68
C PHE A 289 -4.83 -1.74 18.91
N SER A 290 -4.77 -0.98 17.84
CA SER A 290 -4.58 0.47 17.89
C SER A 290 -5.53 1.18 16.93
N ALA A 291 -6.04 2.34 17.36
CA ALA A 291 -6.86 3.22 16.56
C ALA A 291 -6.32 4.65 16.55
N LEU A 292 -6.49 5.33 15.42
CA LEU A 292 -6.23 6.75 15.28
C LEU A 292 -7.50 7.43 14.77
N PHE A 293 -7.97 8.43 15.50
CA PHE A 293 -9.12 9.26 15.17
C PHE A 293 -8.64 10.63 14.75
N ILE A 294 -9.05 11.08 13.58
CA ILE A 294 -8.71 12.42 13.06
C ILE A 294 -10.00 13.14 12.73
N GLU A 295 -10.25 14.24 13.41
CA GLU A 295 -11.41 15.09 13.16
C GLU A 295 -11.33 15.77 11.80
N LYS A 296 -12.40 15.64 11.01
CA LYS A 296 -12.59 16.25 9.69
C LYS A 296 -13.89 17.07 9.67
N ASP A 297 -14.17 17.73 8.54
CA ASP A 297 -15.42 18.48 8.37
C ASP A 297 -16.59 17.50 8.20
N GLY A 298 -17.38 17.36 9.26
CA GLY A 298 -18.59 16.53 9.26
C GLY A 298 -18.40 15.05 9.57
N PHE A 299 -17.18 14.56 9.74
CA PHE A 299 -16.91 13.15 10.05
C PHE A 299 -15.58 12.97 10.79
N ILE A 300 -15.36 11.80 11.35
CA ILE A 300 -14.09 11.35 11.90
C ILE A 300 -13.47 10.33 10.95
N LYS A 301 -12.24 10.60 10.50
CA LYS A 301 -11.42 9.60 9.79
C LYS A 301 -10.79 8.68 10.81
N LEU A 302 -10.92 7.36 10.59
CA LEU A 302 -10.34 6.34 11.45
C LEU A 302 -9.27 5.54 10.70
N SER A 303 -8.23 5.18 11.45
CA SER A 303 -7.25 4.20 11.02
C SER A 303 -7.10 3.15 12.11
N PHE A 304 -7.00 1.88 11.73
CA PHE A 304 -6.87 0.75 12.66
C PHE A 304 -5.65 -0.08 12.31
N ARG A 305 -4.98 -0.57 13.33
CA ARG A 305 -3.90 -1.55 13.21
C ARG A 305 -4.06 -2.62 14.27
N SER A 306 -3.69 -3.85 13.93
CA SER A 306 -3.71 -4.96 14.88
C SER A 306 -2.47 -5.83 14.75
N LYS A 307 -2.22 -6.64 15.78
CA LYS A 307 -1.22 -7.71 15.77
C LYS A 307 -1.92 -9.07 15.75
N GLY A 308 -1.23 -10.07 15.19
CA GLY A 308 -1.73 -11.44 15.16
C GLY A 308 -2.95 -11.59 14.26
N LYS A 309 -3.96 -12.30 14.74
CA LYS A 309 -5.13 -12.71 13.94
C LYS A 309 -6.38 -11.84 14.14
N PHE A 310 -6.29 -10.72 14.86
CA PHE A 310 -7.44 -9.83 15.00
C PHE A 310 -7.74 -9.11 13.67
N PRO A 311 -8.95 -9.33 13.10
CA PRO A 311 -9.29 -8.82 11.77
C PRO A 311 -9.73 -7.35 11.86
N SER A 312 -8.77 -6.41 11.81
CA SER A 312 -9.07 -4.98 11.87
C SER A 312 -9.94 -4.52 10.68
N ASN A 313 -9.83 -5.17 9.53
CA ASN A 313 -10.65 -4.90 8.35
C ASN A 313 -12.13 -5.25 8.55
N GLU A 314 -12.43 -6.40 9.15
CA GLU A 314 -13.82 -6.76 9.50
C GLU A 314 -14.40 -5.78 10.53
N PHE A 315 -13.60 -5.41 11.53
CA PHE A 315 -14.00 -4.41 12.53
C PHE A 315 -14.31 -3.07 11.88
N ALA A 316 -13.45 -2.58 10.98
CA ALA A 316 -13.67 -1.35 10.23
C ALA A 316 -14.92 -1.42 9.35
N ALA A 317 -15.11 -2.51 8.61
CA ALA A 317 -16.25 -2.70 7.71
C ALA A 317 -17.58 -2.78 8.49
N GLN A 318 -17.59 -3.48 9.60
CA GLN A 318 -18.80 -3.69 10.39
C GLN A 318 -19.28 -2.44 11.12
N TYR A 319 -18.36 -1.60 11.64
CA TYR A 319 -18.70 -0.53 12.58
C TYR A 319 -18.39 0.89 12.07
N PHE A 320 -17.53 1.06 11.06
CA PHE A 320 -16.97 2.35 10.68
C PHE A 320 -16.96 2.62 9.17
N SER A 321 -17.85 1.99 8.41
CA SER A 321 -17.96 2.19 6.96
C SER A 321 -16.60 2.09 6.25
N GLY A 322 -15.80 1.10 6.64
CA GLY A 322 -14.41 0.99 6.24
C GLY A 322 -14.03 -0.36 5.65
N GLY A 323 -12.73 -0.62 5.58
CA GLY A 323 -12.14 -1.85 5.07
C GLY A 323 -10.62 -1.79 5.04
N GLY A 324 -9.99 -2.77 4.43
CA GLY A 324 -8.54 -2.87 4.30
C GLY A 324 -8.04 -4.30 4.48
N HIS A 325 -6.78 -4.43 4.91
CA HIS A 325 -6.13 -5.72 5.21
C HIS A 325 -6.44 -6.22 6.62
N LEU A 326 -6.15 -7.48 6.87
CA LEU A 326 -6.37 -8.12 8.17
C LEU A 326 -5.88 -7.27 9.35
N ASN A 327 -4.66 -6.73 9.25
CA ASN A 327 -4.01 -5.99 10.34
C ASN A 327 -3.88 -4.47 10.08
N ALA A 328 -4.37 -3.98 8.94
CA ALA A 328 -4.30 -2.57 8.56
C ALA A 328 -5.57 -2.16 7.82
N SER A 329 -6.38 -1.31 8.44
CA SER A 329 -7.66 -0.89 7.88
C SER A 329 -7.96 0.55 8.24
N GLY A 330 -8.96 1.12 7.59
CA GLY A 330 -9.45 2.46 7.87
C GLY A 330 -10.95 2.53 7.72
N GLY A 331 -11.54 3.65 8.13
CA GLY A 331 -12.98 3.90 8.00
C GLY A 331 -13.31 5.36 8.30
N GLU A 332 -14.59 5.66 8.23
CA GLU A 332 -15.14 6.99 8.52
C GLU A 332 -16.41 6.84 9.36
N TYR A 333 -16.64 7.85 10.21
CA TYR A 333 -17.85 7.87 11.01
C TYR A 333 -18.45 9.28 11.03
N PRO A 334 -19.71 9.47 10.59
CA PRO A 334 -20.32 10.80 10.43
C PRO A 334 -20.89 11.32 11.77
N ALA A 335 -20.00 11.60 12.74
CA ALA A 335 -20.35 12.12 14.06
C ALA A 335 -19.22 13.03 14.59
N THR A 336 -19.42 13.60 15.79
CA THR A 336 -18.37 14.32 16.52
C THR A 336 -17.34 13.33 17.08
N LEU A 337 -16.16 13.87 17.46
CA LEU A 337 -15.06 13.06 18.00
C LEU A 337 -15.50 12.29 19.27
N ASP A 338 -16.15 12.95 20.21
CA ASP A 338 -16.59 12.34 21.47
C ASP A 338 -17.59 11.19 21.22
N ILE A 339 -18.61 11.42 20.38
CA ILE A 339 -19.59 10.39 20.00
C ILE A 339 -18.90 9.20 19.32
N THR A 340 -17.91 9.46 18.47
CA THR A 340 -17.18 8.41 17.75
C THR A 340 -16.30 7.59 18.70
N ILE A 341 -15.65 8.23 19.67
CA ILE A 341 -14.85 7.54 20.68
C ILE A 341 -15.76 6.69 21.59
N ASP A 342 -16.88 7.24 22.07
CA ASP A 342 -17.83 6.49 22.90
C ASP A 342 -18.37 5.27 22.16
N TYR A 343 -18.73 5.43 20.89
CA TYR A 343 -19.16 4.30 20.05
C TYR A 343 -18.06 3.27 19.87
N PHE A 344 -16.81 3.71 19.58
CA PHE A 344 -15.66 2.82 19.49
C PHE A 344 -15.44 2.02 20.76
N LEU A 345 -15.49 2.65 21.93
CA LEU A 345 -15.31 1.98 23.23
C LEU A 345 -16.41 0.95 23.50
N LYS A 346 -17.65 1.27 23.11
CA LYS A 346 -18.78 0.33 23.21
C LYS A 346 -18.54 -0.91 22.35
N VAL A 347 -18.28 -0.74 21.05
CA VAL A 347 -18.11 -1.88 20.14
C VAL A 347 -16.80 -2.64 20.40
N LEU A 348 -15.77 -1.96 20.92
CA LEU A 348 -14.53 -2.59 21.37
C LEU A 348 -14.80 -3.58 22.50
N LYS A 349 -15.56 -3.17 23.51
CA LYS A 349 -15.96 -4.03 24.63
C LYS A 349 -16.72 -5.28 24.18
N GLU A 350 -17.58 -5.15 23.18
CA GLU A 350 -18.35 -6.26 22.59
C GLU A 350 -17.45 -7.24 21.80
N ASN A 351 -16.25 -6.81 21.37
CA ASN A 351 -15.33 -7.60 20.57
C ASN A 351 -14.05 -8.03 21.30
N VAL A 352 -13.90 -7.70 22.58
CA VAL A 352 -12.67 -7.98 23.35
C VAL A 352 -12.29 -9.46 23.38
N TRP A 353 -13.25 -10.36 23.38
CA TRP A 353 -13.07 -11.81 23.35
C TRP A 353 -12.33 -12.30 22.10
N ARG A 354 -12.39 -11.54 20.99
CA ARG A 354 -11.65 -11.86 19.75
C ARG A 354 -10.13 -11.74 19.92
N PHE A 355 -9.65 -11.03 20.94
CA PHE A 355 -8.23 -10.93 21.27
C PHE A 355 -7.73 -12.14 22.07
N GLU A 356 -8.63 -12.86 22.78
CA GLU A 356 -8.25 -13.98 23.65
C GLU A 356 -8.07 -15.29 22.88
N ASP A 357 -8.87 -15.52 21.85
CA ASP A 357 -8.85 -16.76 21.05
C ASP A 357 -7.77 -16.80 19.96
N LYS A 358 -7.00 -15.73 19.76
CA LYS A 358 -6.14 -15.57 18.57
C LYS A 358 -4.71 -15.09 18.88
N MET A 359 -4.28 -15.25 20.14
CA MET A 359 -2.89 -15.01 20.55
C MET A 359 -1.98 -16.21 20.34
#